data_ed7abe6e6726e1e6c3aae08c9cb7ebac
#
_entry.id   ed7abe6e6726e1e6c3aae08c9cb7ebac
#
_cell.length_a   1.000
_cell.length_b   1.000
_cell.length_c   1.000
_cell.angle_alpha   90.00
_cell.angle_beta   90.00
_cell.angle_gamma   90.00
#
_symmetry.space_group_name_H-M   'P 1'
#
loop_
_entity.id
_entity.type
_entity.pdbx_description
1 polymer ?
#
loop_
_entity_poly.entity_id
_entity_poly.type
_entity_poly.pdbx_seq_one_letter_code
_entity_poly.pdbx_strand_id
1 'polypeptide(L)'
;MSRCLAGSLSALLLVQSGVARQIKVICGTSPERRKEELHLHREAVLARHAAQAQANGTHGGAQRFTSQDIGNIAIIEDSDGVVAKRNPFNLDLKTLTFTPTTSTATAYKFRLTGDPYDAGAVSAGHLVKLGDDDSQVEPIPFPFAFYGHIYESVFINSDGNLTFDAGDNASTDRSLGRMVAGEPRISPLFRDLDPSKALKGVTVTADATRFVVSWVQVPEYSDFGTANLQTFQMRLYPDGHLQFAYNGINTSGAIVGIAPGHFQGSSSVVSFLAGSPASYSSTVAERFGGDNEIDIETATQKFYETHDDAYDYVAFFNDEDIPAAPGAVSWEQTVRNNRTGYGDLPFDDAMEYGSPARLQAVLNLGPLNQFPVNPTELVSLRADSGYNTLKLMAHEAGHLFLAYASVTDPSDPMARPMLGIQQAHWAFNFNAEASFMEGNRLLDNGPNAEPRYKVTATVDQYSPLDQYLMGFRPASEVPPTFLVTGRPPGFSLTFPQVGITFDGGRRDIQVDEIVAAE
;
A
#
# COMPACT_ATOMS: atom_id res chain seq x y z
N MET A 1 -6.61 38.62 -71.14
CA MET A 1 -7.79 38.21 -70.39
C MET A 1 -7.50 36.88 -69.75
N SER A 2 -7.16 36.85 -68.48
CA SER A 2 -7.10 35.64 -67.67
C SER A 2 -7.29 36.06 -66.23
N ARG A 3 -8.38 35.62 -65.65
CA ARG A 3 -8.72 35.88 -64.25
C ARG A 3 -8.02 34.82 -63.36
N CYS A 4 -7.20 35.24 -62.44
CA CYS A 4 -6.71 34.43 -61.34
C CYS A 4 -7.81 34.38 -60.28
N LEU A 5 -8.26 33.18 -59.94
CA LEU A 5 -9.03 32.89 -58.73
C LEU A 5 -8.06 32.62 -57.59
N ALA A 6 -8.08 33.48 -56.59
CA ALA A 6 -7.45 33.22 -55.32
C ALA A 6 -8.40 32.42 -54.44
N GLY A 7 -8.04 31.19 -54.18
CA GLY A 7 -8.73 30.34 -53.20
C GLY A 7 -8.15 30.57 -51.81
N SER A 8 -8.92 31.16 -50.93
CA SER A 8 -8.58 31.27 -49.50
C SER A 8 -8.81 29.95 -48.78
N LEU A 9 -7.73 29.32 -48.36
CA LEU A 9 -7.77 28.15 -47.48
C LEU A 9 -7.99 28.65 -46.03
N SER A 10 -9.21 28.57 -45.54
CA SER A 10 -9.50 28.77 -44.12
C SER A 10 -9.07 27.51 -43.36
N ALA A 11 -7.95 27.60 -42.67
CA ALA A 11 -7.53 26.60 -41.70
C ALA A 11 -8.44 26.68 -40.47
N LEU A 12 -9.33 25.71 -40.32
CA LEU A 12 -10.12 25.52 -39.10
C LEU A 12 -9.19 24.96 -38.03
N LEU A 13 -8.71 25.82 -37.14
CA LEU A 13 -8.06 25.40 -35.89
C LEU A 13 -9.16 24.78 -34.99
N LEU A 14 -9.26 23.48 -34.99
CA LEU A 14 -9.93 22.72 -33.93
C LEU A 14 -9.09 22.89 -32.66
N VAL A 15 -9.44 23.87 -31.84
CA VAL A 15 -9.04 23.92 -30.45
C VAL A 15 -9.78 22.74 -29.78
N GLN A 16 -9.10 21.61 -29.68
CA GLN A 16 -9.51 20.59 -28.72
C GLN A 16 -9.32 21.23 -27.35
N SER A 17 -10.41 21.75 -26.78
CA SER A 17 -10.52 21.98 -25.36
C SER A 17 -10.33 20.61 -24.68
N GLY A 18 -9.10 20.32 -24.29
CA GLY A 18 -8.82 19.26 -23.36
C GLY A 18 -9.61 19.57 -22.10
N VAL A 19 -10.76 18.95 -21.95
CA VAL A 19 -11.43 18.83 -20.68
C VAL A 19 -10.43 18.11 -19.81
N ALA A 20 -9.68 18.85 -18.98
CA ALA A 20 -8.93 18.28 -17.91
C ALA A 20 -9.93 17.43 -17.15
N ARG A 21 -9.77 16.12 -17.23
CA ARG A 21 -10.57 15.18 -16.46
C ARG A 21 -10.28 15.56 -15.02
N GLN A 22 -11.21 16.24 -14.36
CA GLN A 22 -11.12 16.47 -12.93
C GLN A 22 -10.97 15.09 -12.31
N ILE A 23 -9.79 14.83 -11.78
CA ILE A 23 -9.54 13.62 -10.98
C ILE A 23 -10.50 13.74 -9.82
N LYS A 24 -11.51 12.87 -9.79
CA LYS A 24 -12.47 12.85 -8.69
C LYS A 24 -11.69 12.50 -7.44
N VAL A 25 -11.71 13.40 -6.48
CA VAL A 25 -11.15 13.14 -5.14
C VAL A 25 -11.98 12.03 -4.52
N ILE A 26 -11.36 10.92 -4.21
CA ILE A 26 -11.97 9.76 -3.56
C ILE A 26 -11.42 9.62 -2.15
N CYS A 27 -12.23 9.12 -1.26
CA CYS A 27 -11.82 8.57 0.01
C CYS A 27 -11.54 7.08 -0.24
N GLY A 28 -10.57 6.49 0.40
CA GLY A 28 -10.28 5.10 0.06
C GLY A 28 -9.28 4.43 0.99
N THR A 29 -9.17 3.15 0.83
CA THR A 29 -8.11 2.34 1.41
C THR A 29 -6.76 2.70 0.80
N SER A 30 -5.67 2.34 1.47
CA SER A 30 -4.33 2.53 0.92
C SER A 30 -4.16 1.78 -0.43
N PRO A 31 -3.23 2.19 -1.29
CA PRO A 31 -2.95 1.48 -2.54
C PRO A 31 -2.61 0.00 -2.34
N GLU A 32 -1.87 -0.33 -1.28
CA GLU A 32 -1.48 -1.69 -0.94
C GLU A 32 -2.68 -2.53 -0.52
N ARG A 33 -3.59 -1.97 0.27
CA ARG A 33 -4.81 -2.67 0.64
C ARG A 33 -5.71 -2.99 -0.56
N ARG A 34 -5.78 -2.11 -1.57
CA ARG A 34 -6.47 -2.42 -2.83
C ARG A 34 -5.93 -3.68 -3.49
N LYS A 35 -4.62 -3.92 -3.36
CA LYS A 35 -3.95 -5.13 -3.82
C LYS A 35 -4.46 -6.38 -3.08
N GLU A 36 -4.67 -6.28 -1.77
CA GLU A 36 -5.24 -7.35 -0.96
C GLU A 36 -6.70 -7.65 -1.32
N GLU A 37 -7.47 -6.64 -1.70
CA GLU A 37 -8.88 -6.77 -2.06
C GLU A 37 -9.12 -7.50 -3.39
N LEU A 38 -8.13 -7.59 -4.25
CA LEU A 38 -8.17 -8.38 -5.48
C LEU A 38 -7.84 -9.85 -5.18
N HIS A 39 -8.77 -10.54 -4.57
CA HIS A 39 -8.78 -11.91 -4.02
C HIS A 39 -7.92 -13.02 -4.68
N LEU A 40 -7.35 -12.82 -5.85
CA LEU A 40 -6.65 -13.87 -6.62
C LEU A 40 -5.24 -14.21 -6.11
N HIS A 41 -4.60 -13.35 -5.33
CA HIS A 41 -3.27 -13.61 -4.78
C HIS A 41 -3.30 -14.10 -3.32
N ARG A 42 -4.37 -13.84 -2.63
CA ARG A 42 -4.50 -13.99 -1.19
C ARG A 42 -4.27 -15.40 -0.68
N GLU A 43 -4.92 -16.39 -1.28
CA GLU A 43 -4.79 -17.79 -0.83
C GLU A 43 -3.36 -18.33 -0.97
N ALA A 44 -2.62 -17.90 -2.00
CA ALA A 44 -1.25 -18.35 -2.22
C ALA A 44 -0.24 -17.69 -1.26
N VAL A 45 -0.42 -16.39 -0.97
CA VAL A 45 0.40 -15.64 -0.01
C VAL A 45 0.19 -16.20 1.40
N LEU A 46 -1.03 -16.45 1.77
CA LEU A 46 -1.43 -16.83 3.12
C LEU A 46 -1.11 -18.29 3.45
N ALA A 47 -1.20 -19.19 2.49
CA ALA A 47 -0.70 -20.56 2.67
C ALA A 47 0.83 -20.57 2.92
N ARG A 48 1.56 -19.59 2.35
CA ARG A 48 3.00 -19.42 2.58
C ARG A 48 3.29 -18.80 3.94
N HIS A 49 2.55 -17.77 4.38
CA HIS A 49 2.68 -17.19 5.72
C HIS A 49 2.41 -18.23 6.82
N ALA A 50 1.38 -19.06 6.66
CA ALA A 50 1.09 -20.15 7.60
C ALA A 50 2.22 -21.19 7.67
N ALA A 51 2.86 -21.50 6.55
CA ALA A 51 4.00 -22.42 6.51
C ALA A 51 5.26 -21.80 7.15
N GLN A 52 5.49 -20.49 6.96
CA GLN A 52 6.62 -19.77 7.55
C GLN A 52 6.43 -19.52 9.05
N ALA A 53 5.22 -19.17 9.52
CA ALA A 53 4.92 -19.03 10.94
C ALA A 53 5.13 -20.32 11.73
N GLN A 54 4.93 -21.48 11.08
CA GLN A 54 5.26 -22.79 11.66
C GLN A 54 6.76 -23.10 11.68
N ALA A 55 7.53 -22.51 10.76
CA ALA A 55 8.98 -22.69 10.70
C ALA A 55 9.75 -21.76 11.65
N ASN A 56 9.19 -20.58 11.94
CA ASN A 56 9.80 -19.55 12.78
C ASN A 56 9.32 -19.66 14.25
N GLY A 57 9.72 -20.75 14.93
CA GLY A 57 9.54 -20.85 16.38
C GLY A 57 10.25 -19.71 17.11
N THR A 58 9.46 -18.89 17.79
CA THR A 58 9.83 -17.93 18.85
C THR A 58 11.08 -17.09 18.62
N HIS A 59 10.93 -15.94 18.00
CA HIS A 59 11.94 -14.88 18.04
C HIS A 59 11.88 -14.12 19.37
N GLY A 60 13.06 -13.96 19.92
CA GLY A 60 13.31 -13.33 21.20
C GLY A 60 12.82 -11.90 21.29
N GLY A 61 12.46 -11.57 22.51
CA GLY A 61 11.81 -10.37 22.97
C GLY A 61 12.10 -9.07 22.24
N ALA A 62 11.01 -8.46 21.78
CA ALA A 62 10.98 -7.08 21.36
C ALA A 62 11.66 -6.20 22.43
N GLN A 63 12.58 -5.36 21.98
CA GLN A 63 13.18 -4.34 22.83
C GLN A 63 12.03 -3.41 23.24
N ARG A 64 11.62 -3.46 24.51
CA ARG A 64 10.62 -2.54 25.05
C ARG A 64 11.23 -1.14 24.98
N PHE A 65 10.71 -0.35 24.05
CA PHE A 65 10.88 1.09 24.15
C PHE A 65 10.12 1.54 25.40
N THR A 66 10.82 2.23 26.29
CA THR A 66 10.16 2.89 27.42
C THR A 66 9.52 4.17 26.88
N SER A 67 8.34 4.05 26.25
CA SER A 67 7.55 5.22 25.90
C SER A 67 6.96 5.83 27.18
N GLN A 68 6.89 7.14 27.21
CA GLN A 68 6.15 7.85 28.24
C GLN A 68 4.84 8.31 27.61
N ASP A 69 3.73 7.82 28.15
CA ASP A 69 2.41 8.30 27.72
C ASP A 69 2.25 9.78 28.10
N ILE A 70 2.06 10.64 27.08
CA ILE A 70 1.86 12.08 27.20
C ILE A 70 0.43 12.49 26.84
N GLY A 71 -0.49 11.55 26.79
CA GLY A 71 -1.89 11.71 26.41
C GLY A 71 -2.19 11.07 25.07
N ASN A 72 -3.22 11.53 24.39
CA ASN A 72 -3.71 10.93 23.16
C ASN A 72 -3.27 11.69 21.89
N ILE A 73 -2.38 12.65 22.02
CA ILE A 73 -1.91 13.50 20.90
C ILE A 73 -0.40 13.63 20.99
N ALA A 74 0.26 13.42 19.86
CA ALA A 74 1.67 13.72 19.67
C ALA A 74 1.85 14.71 18.52
N ILE A 75 2.89 15.53 18.61
CA ILE A 75 3.40 16.34 17.51
C ILE A 75 4.75 15.72 17.12
N ILE A 76 4.85 15.27 15.87
CA ILE A 76 6.05 14.65 15.32
C ILE A 76 6.65 15.63 14.33
N GLU A 77 7.91 16.01 14.55
CA GLU A 77 8.65 16.89 13.64
C GLU A 77 9.37 16.06 12.56
N ASP A 78 9.54 16.64 11.34
CA ASP A 78 10.26 15.99 10.23
C ASP A 78 11.80 15.97 10.44
N SER A 79 12.29 15.88 11.66
CA SER A 79 13.74 15.80 11.90
C SER A 79 14.34 14.43 11.54
N ASP A 80 13.53 13.38 11.52
CA ASP A 80 13.94 11.98 11.46
C ASP A 80 13.40 11.22 10.23
N GLY A 81 13.03 11.95 9.20
CA GLY A 81 12.66 11.34 7.94
C GLY A 81 11.24 10.79 7.86
N VAL A 82 10.31 11.33 8.63
CA VAL A 82 8.87 11.03 8.51
C VAL A 82 8.31 11.53 7.17
N VAL A 83 8.82 12.66 6.65
CA VAL A 83 8.46 13.16 5.34
C VAL A 83 9.44 12.65 4.29
N ALA A 84 8.96 11.82 3.36
CA ALA A 84 9.68 11.48 2.15
C ALA A 84 9.57 12.64 1.15
N LYS A 85 10.67 13.34 0.91
CA LYS A 85 10.70 14.48 -0.03
C LYS A 85 10.84 13.97 -1.46
N ARG A 86 10.23 14.70 -2.40
CA ARG A 86 10.38 14.43 -3.83
C ARG A 86 11.86 14.30 -4.21
N ASN A 87 12.26 13.15 -4.71
CA ASN A 87 13.61 12.82 -5.13
C ASN A 87 13.54 11.80 -6.29
N PRO A 88 13.50 12.23 -7.54
CA PRO A 88 13.46 11.33 -8.69
C PRO A 88 14.67 10.42 -8.72
N PHE A 89 14.46 9.15 -9.12
CA PHE A 89 15.53 8.15 -9.17
C PHE A 89 16.71 8.61 -10.02
N ASN A 90 17.90 8.66 -9.44
CA ASN A 90 19.09 9.26 -10.04
C ASN A 90 20.31 8.32 -10.08
N LEU A 91 20.13 7.04 -9.70
CA LEU A 91 21.20 6.03 -9.69
C LEU A 91 21.20 5.14 -10.95
N ASP A 92 20.29 5.36 -11.90
CA ASP A 92 20.26 4.55 -13.12
C ASP A 92 21.60 4.61 -13.89
N LEU A 93 21.99 3.50 -14.46
CA LEU A 93 23.28 3.27 -15.14
C LEU A 93 24.52 3.49 -14.25
N LYS A 94 24.36 3.45 -12.93
CA LYS A 94 25.43 3.55 -11.93
C LYS A 94 25.52 2.28 -11.11
N THR A 95 26.67 2.12 -10.44
CA THR A 95 26.88 1.08 -9.43
C THR A 95 27.20 1.74 -8.09
N LEU A 96 26.37 1.44 -7.09
CA LEU A 96 26.57 1.82 -5.71
C LEU A 96 27.26 0.68 -4.97
N THR A 97 28.39 0.95 -4.31
CA THR A 97 29.14 -0.03 -3.55
C THR A 97 29.13 0.33 -2.08
N PHE A 98 28.76 -0.62 -1.23
CA PHE A 98 28.91 -0.57 0.20
C PHE A 98 30.12 -1.41 0.62
N THR A 99 31.03 -0.79 1.36
CA THR A 99 32.27 -1.43 1.82
C THR A 99 32.25 -1.51 3.35
N PRO A 100 32.41 -2.71 3.94
CA PRO A 100 32.47 -2.84 5.38
C PRO A 100 33.73 -2.16 5.94
N THR A 101 33.62 -1.62 7.14
CA THR A 101 34.73 -0.95 7.82
C THR A 101 35.51 -1.88 8.76
N THR A 102 34.98 -3.08 8.99
CA THR A 102 35.56 -4.14 9.82
C THR A 102 35.41 -5.50 9.14
N SER A 103 36.18 -6.48 9.54
CA SER A 103 36.07 -7.86 8.99
C SER A 103 34.74 -8.57 9.34
N THR A 104 34.05 -8.09 10.38
CA THR A 104 32.72 -8.56 10.78
C THR A 104 31.60 -7.70 10.23
N ALA A 105 31.94 -6.72 9.35
CA ALA A 105 30.98 -5.85 8.67
C ALA A 105 29.98 -5.14 9.60
N THR A 106 30.44 -4.67 10.77
CA THR A 106 29.57 -3.99 11.76
C THR A 106 29.13 -2.58 11.34
N ALA A 107 29.81 -2.00 10.34
CA ALA A 107 29.45 -0.71 9.77
C ALA A 107 29.92 -0.63 8.31
N TYR A 108 29.27 0.21 7.53
CA TYR A 108 29.52 0.39 6.11
C TYR A 108 29.83 1.82 5.73
N LYS A 109 30.67 1.99 4.70
CA LYS A 109 30.78 3.20 3.89
C LYS A 109 30.24 2.91 2.49
N PHE A 110 29.71 3.92 1.83
CA PHE A 110 29.23 3.78 0.46
C PHE A 110 29.93 4.75 -0.50
N ARG A 111 29.96 4.36 -1.76
CA ARG A 111 30.40 5.22 -2.87
C ARG A 111 29.86 4.71 -4.19
N LEU A 112 29.77 5.57 -5.18
CA LEU A 112 29.57 5.17 -6.56
C LEU A 112 30.90 4.60 -7.13
N THR A 113 30.81 3.51 -7.90
CA THR A 113 31.94 2.88 -8.58
C THR A 113 31.65 2.76 -10.07
N GLY A 114 32.71 2.50 -10.86
CA GLY A 114 32.59 2.36 -12.32
C GLY A 114 32.28 0.94 -12.78
N ASP A 115 31.95 0.02 -11.89
CA ASP A 115 31.68 -1.38 -12.24
C ASP A 115 30.38 -1.46 -13.07
N PRO A 116 30.41 -2.09 -14.26
CA PRO A 116 29.22 -2.13 -15.10
C PRO A 116 28.20 -3.14 -14.61
N TYR A 117 26.95 -3.01 -15.07
CA TYR A 117 25.95 -4.06 -14.97
C TYR A 117 26.46 -5.34 -15.67
N ASP A 118 26.32 -6.49 -15.01
CA ASP A 118 26.83 -7.78 -15.50
C ASP A 118 25.74 -8.59 -16.22
N ALA A 119 25.60 -8.37 -17.53
CA ALA A 119 24.68 -9.15 -18.36
C ALA A 119 25.10 -10.63 -18.48
N GLY A 120 26.38 -10.96 -18.26
CA GLY A 120 26.88 -12.32 -18.25
C GLY A 120 26.34 -13.12 -17.07
N ALA A 121 26.23 -12.51 -15.90
CA ALA A 121 25.63 -13.15 -14.74
C ALA A 121 24.16 -13.50 -14.98
N VAL A 122 23.40 -12.62 -15.65
CA VAL A 122 22.00 -12.93 -16.04
C VAL A 122 21.93 -14.17 -16.93
N SER A 123 22.79 -14.25 -17.92
CA SER A 123 22.79 -15.35 -18.91
C SER A 123 23.26 -16.69 -18.32
N ALA A 124 24.12 -16.65 -17.31
CA ALA A 124 24.64 -17.83 -16.62
C ALA A 124 23.76 -18.28 -15.44
N GLY A 125 22.82 -17.42 -14.99
CA GLY A 125 22.01 -17.65 -13.80
C GLY A 125 20.88 -18.65 -14.00
N HIS A 126 20.45 -19.27 -12.90
CA HIS A 126 19.20 -20.00 -12.86
C HIS A 126 18.04 -19.06 -12.47
N LEU A 127 16.83 -19.40 -12.91
CA LEU A 127 15.62 -18.63 -12.63
C LEU A 127 15.10 -18.95 -11.21
N VAL A 128 14.88 -17.91 -10.42
CA VAL A 128 14.15 -17.98 -9.16
C VAL A 128 12.69 -17.65 -9.44
N LYS A 129 11.79 -18.57 -9.12
CA LYS A 129 10.35 -18.38 -9.34
C LYS A 129 9.76 -17.65 -8.15
N LEU A 130 9.42 -16.40 -8.37
CA LEU A 130 8.72 -15.57 -7.40
C LEU A 130 7.35 -15.17 -7.94
N GLY A 131 6.36 -15.21 -7.06
CA GLY A 131 5.06 -14.57 -7.26
C GLY A 131 5.14 -13.08 -6.94
N ASP A 132 3.98 -12.49 -6.78
CA ASP A 132 3.79 -11.21 -6.15
C ASP A 132 3.81 -11.42 -4.63
N ASP A 133 4.38 -10.47 -3.85
CA ASP A 133 4.60 -10.60 -2.40
C ASP A 133 5.19 -11.97 -2.00
N ASP A 134 6.26 -12.37 -2.64
CA ASP A 134 6.85 -13.71 -2.51
C ASP A 134 8.33 -13.66 -2.14
N SER A 135 8.81 -14.71 -1.52
CA SER A 135 10.22 -14.86 -1.19
C SER A 135 10.73 -16.28 -1.41
N GLN A 136 12.00 -16.42 -1.76
CA GLN A 136 12.64 -17.69 -1.97
C GLN A 136 14.02 -17.69 -1.31
N VAL A 137 14.31 -18.71 -0.52
CA VAL A 137 15.64 -18.88 0.09
C VAL A 137 16.65 -19.42 -0.91
N GLU A 138 17.86 -18.84 -0.93
CA GLU A 138 19.00 -19.29 -1.73
C GLU A 138 20.26 -19.40 -0.86
N PRO A 139 21.08 -20.46 -1.03
CA PRO A 139 22.36 -20.59 -0.33
C PRO A 139 23.40 -19.62 -0.90
N ILE A 140 24.17 -18.98 -0.01
CA ILE A 140 25.35 -18.19 -0.39
C ILE A 140 26.57 -19.12 -0.33
N PRO A 141 27.39 -19.22 -1.41
CA PRO A 141 28.48 -20.21 -1.49
C PRO A 141 29.70 -19.88 -0.63
N PHE A 142 29.63 -18.86 0.22
CA PHE A 142 30.64 -18.41 1.15
C PHE A 142 29.99 -17.78 2.40
N PRO A 143 30.66 -17.77 3.56
CA PRO A 143 30.20 -17.00 4.71
C PRO A 143 30.13 -15.52 4.37
N PHE A 144 28.97 -14.90 4.50
CA PHE A 144 28.76 -13.47 4.24
C PHE A 144 28.54 -12.72 5.54
N ALA A 145 29.43 -11.78 5.85
CA ALA A 145 29.31 -10.93 7.03
C ALA A 145 28.41 -9.71 6.74
N PHE A 146 27.40 -9.49 7.59
CA PHE A 146 26.50 -8.35 7.48
C PHE A 146 26.07 -7.87 8.88
N TYR A 147 26.32 -6.61 9.21
CA TYR A 147 26.07 -5.98 10.52
C TYR A 147 26.47 -6.86 11.73
N GLY A 148 27.63 -7.51 11.66
CA GLY A 148 28.19 -8.30 12.76
C GLY A 148 27.73 -9.75 12.81
N HIS A 149 26.84 -10.17 11.96
CA HIS A 149 26.37 -11.56 11.79
C HIS A 149 26.97 -12.19 10.55
N ILE A 150 27.03 -13.52 10.52
CA ILE A 150 27.51 -14.30 9.37
C ILE A 150 26.35 -15.14 8.86
N TYR A 151 26.07 -15.01 7.56
CA TYR A 151 24.99 -15.69 6.88
C TYR A 151 25.52 -16.65 5.80
N GLU A 152 24.86 -17.80 5.67
CA GLU A 152 25.15 -18.83 4.63
C GLU A 152 23.99 -18.99 3.65
N SER A 153 22.90 -18.26 3.87
CA SER A 153 21.74 -18.19 3.00
C SER A 153 21.08 -16.82 3.06
N VAL A 154 20.25 -16.51 2.09
CA VAL A 154 19.51 -15.26 1.98
C VAL A 154 18.16 -15.53 1.36
N PHE A 155 17.17 -14.76 1.74
CA PHE A 155 15.87 -14.74 1.08
C PHE A 155 15.85 -13.67 -0.01
N ILE A 156 15.48 -14.06 -1.21
CA ILE A 156 15.28 -13.18 -2.35
C ILE A 156 13.80 -12.86 -2.39
N ASN A 157 13.45 -11.60 -2.25
CA ASN A 157 12.07 -11.14 -2.18
C ASN A 157 11.62 -10.54 -3.53
N SER A 158 10.33 -10.69 -3.86
CA SER A 158 9.72 -10.12 -5.07
C SER A 158 10.00 -8.62 -5.19
N ASP A 159 9.92 -7.91 -4.09
CA ASP A 159 10.00 -6.46 -3.94
C ASP A 159 11.40 -5.87 -4.06
N GLY A 160 12.26 -6.50 -4.85
CA GLY A 160 13.56 -5.96 -5.22
C GLY A 160 14.55 -5.82 -4.07
N ASN A 161 14.48 -6.73 -3.10
CA ASN A 161 15.37 -6.72 -1.95
C ASN A 161 15.75 -8.13 -1.50
N LEU A 162 16.74 -8.20 -0.61
CA LEU A 162 17.11 -9.42 0.09
C LEU A 162 16.88 -9.23 1.58
N THR A 163 16.46 -10.29 2.26
CA THR A 163 16.42 -10.37 3.71
C THR A 163 17.21 -11.57 4.23
N PHE A 164 17.67 -11.46 5.47
CA PHE A 164 18.29 -12.57 6.19
C PHE A 164 17.31 -13.02 7.29
N ASP A 165 17.53 -14.20 7.84
CA ASP A 165 16.73 -14.83 8.90
C ASP A 165 15.32 -15.26 8.46
N ALA A 166 14.53 -14.38 7.83
CA ALA A 166 13.23 -14.73 7.25
C ALA A 166 12.98 -14.02 5.91
N GLY A 167 12.07 -14.57 5.10
CA GLY A 167 11.57 -13.94 3.89
C GLY A 167 10.56 -12.83 4.20
N ASP A 168 10.46 -11.87 3.28
CA ASP A 168 9.52 -10.76 3.38
C ASP A 168 8.42 -10.93 2.32
N ASN A 169 7.22 -11.24 2.77
CA ASN A 169 6.03 -11.47 1.95
C ASN A 169 4.89 -10.50 2.30
N ALA A 170 5.17 -9.46 3.10
CA ALA A 170 4.15 -8.51 3.50
C ALA A 170 3.73 -7.64 2.31
N SER A 171 2.44 -7.32 2.25
CA SER A 171 1.85 -6.43 1.23
C SER A 171 1.78 -4.96 1.69
N THR A 172 2.31 -4.66 2.88
CA THR A 172 2.38 -3.31 3.42
C THR A 172 3.28 -2.38 2.60
N ASP A 173 3.25 -1.09 2.91
CA ASP A 173 4.04 -0.07 2.21
C ASP A 173 5.54 -0.41 2.21
N ARG A 174 6.20 -0.20 1.07
CA ARG A 174 7.65 -0.35 0.94
C ARG A 174 8.32 0.91 1.48
N SER A 175 8.25 1.05 2.81
CA SER A 175 8.62 2.24 3.57
C SER A 175 9.98 2.14 4.26
N LEU A 176 10.51 3.28 4.72
CA LEU A 176 11.70 3.28 5.56
C LEU A 176 11.41 2.64 6.93
N GLY A 177 10.21 2.87 7.46
CA GLY A 177 9.76 2.25 8.71
C GLY A 177 9.80 0.73 8.65
N ARG A 178 9.24 0.13 7.59
CA ARG A 178 9.30 -1.32 7.36
C ARG A 178 10.74 -1.81 7.17
N MET A 179 11.60 -1.04 6.51
CA MET A 179 13.01 -1.38 6.34
C MET A 179 13.77 -1.44 7.67
N VAL A 180 13.41 -0.58 8.63
CA VAL A 180 14.01 -0.51 9.97
C VAL A 180 13.45 -1.61 10.88
N ALA A 181 12.14 -1.86 10.82
CA ALA A 181 11.44 -2.80 11.70
C ALA A 181 11.68 -4.26 11.33
N GLY A 182 11.69 -4.57 10.04
CA GLY A 182 11.77 -5.94 9.52
C GLY A 182 13.14 -6.61 9.69
N GLU A 183 13.34 -7.70 8.98
CA GLU A 183 14.57 -8.48 8.98
C GLU A 183 15.78 -7.68 8.47
N PRO A 184 17.03 -8.07 8.83
CA PRO A 184 18.23 -7.49 8.25
C PRO A 184 18.13 -7.51 6.72
N ARG A 185 18.31 -6.34 6.07
CA ARG A 185 17.88 -6.14 4.69
C ARG A 185 18.93 -5.45 3.82
N ILE A 186 19.02 -5.91 2.58
CA ILE A 186 19.77 -5.29 1.48
C ILE A 186 18.77 -4.93 0.39
N SER A 187 18.59 -3.64 0.10
CA SER A 187 17.57 -3.12 -0.79
C SER A 187 18.18 -2.36 -1.97
N PRO A 188 18.47 -3.01 -3.10
CA PRO A 188 18.84 -2.29 -4.31
C PRO A 188 17.68 -1.46 -4.87
N LEU A 189 16.43 -1.94 -4.74
CA LEU A 189 15.24 -1.23 -5.18
C LEU A 189 14.01 -1.77 -4.43
N PHE A 190 13.84 -1.37 -3.17
CA PHE A 190 12.68 -1.78 -2.38
C PHE A 190 11.44 -1.04 -2.88
N ARG A 191 10.69 -1.74 -3.69
CA ARG A 191 9.51 -1.28 -4.40
C ARG A 191 8.56 -2.45 -4.63
N ASP A 192 7.28 -2.20 -4.67
CA ASP A 192 6.26 -3.18 -5.03
C ASP A 192 6.46 -3.65 -6.48
N LEU A 193 6.99 -4.87 -6.64
CA LEU A 193 7.32 -5.50 -7.91
C LEU A 193 6.62 -6.84 -8.05
N ASP A 194 6.14 -7.15 -9.25
CA ASP A 194 5.52 -8.43 -9.57
C ASP A 194 6.36 -9.28 -10.53
N PRO A 195 7.30 -10.10 -10.03
CA PRO A 195 8.11 -10.97 -10.88
C PRO A 195 7.31 -12.01 -11.66
N SER A 196 6.10 -12.37 -11.23
CA SER A 196 5.23 -13.34 -11.91
C SER A 196 4.83 -12.87 -13.31
N LYS A 197 4.80 -11.56 -13.53
CA LYS A 197 4.47 -10.91 -14.80
C LYS A 197 5.70 -10.53 -15.62
N ALA A 198 6.90 -10.80 -15.13
CA ALA A 198 8.14 -10.48 -15.83
C ALA A 198 8.41 -11.41 -17.02
N LEU A 199 8.96 -10.86 -18.10
CA LEU A 199 9.39 -11.67 -19.25
C LEU A 199 10.62 -12.52 -18.95
N LYS A 200 11.53 -12.03 -18.09
CA LYS A 200 12.77 -12.71 -17.71
C LYS A 200 12.83 -13.04 -16.23
N GLY A 201 12.28 -12.19 -15.38
CA GLY A 201 12.14 -12.42 -13.95
C GLY A 201 13.43 -12.25 -13.15
N VAL A 202 13.57 -13.04 -12.09
CA VAL A 202 14.68 -12.95 -11.15
C VAL A 202 15.63 -14.13 -11.38
N THR A 203 16.95 -13.85 -11.53
CA THR A 203 17.96 -14.88 -11.74
C THR A 203 19.07 -14.79 -10.72
N VAL A 204 19.67 -15.94 -10.37
CA VAL A 204 20.79 -16.06 -9.46
C VAL A 204 21.97 -16.71 -10.16
N THR A 205 23.14 -16.09 -10.01
CA THR A 205 24.45 -16.67 -10.37
C THR A 205 25.34 -16.59 -9.15
N ALA A 206 25.93 -17.72 -8.78
CA ALA A 206 26.75 -17.81 -7.57
C ALA A 206 27.97 -18.71 -7.81
N ASP A 207 29.11 -18.27 -7.29
CA ASP A 207 30.35 -19.04 -7.22
C ASP A 207 31.13 -18.66 -5.94
N ALA A 208 32.30 -19.23 -5.72
CA ALA A 208 33.11 -18.97 -4.54
C ALA A 208 33.58 -17.50 -4.42
N THR A 209 33.45 -16.70 -5.46
CA THR A 209 33.93 -15.31 -5.50
C THR A 209 32.81 -14.27 -5.37
N ARG A 210 31.60 -14.63 -5.71
CA ARG A 210 30.45 -13.73 -5.67
C ARG A 210 29.11 -14.45 -5.72
N PHE A 211 28.08 -13.78 -5.20
CA PHE A 211 26.68 -14.15 -5.31
C PHE A 211 25.93 -12.98 -5.95
N VAL A 212 25.24 -13.22 -7.06
CA VAL A 212 24.59 -12.16 -7.87
C VAL A 212 23.12 -12.49 -8.05
N VAL A 213 22.26 -11.57 -7.65
CA VAL A 213 20.81 -11.61 -7.93
C VAL A 213 20.47 -10.51 -8.93
N SER A 214 19.76 -10.88 -9.99
CA SER A 214 19.36 -9.95 -11.05
C SER A 214 17.84 -9.95 -11.21
N TRP A 215 17.21 -8.80 -11.00
CA TRP A 215 15.83 -8.54 -11.41
C TRP A 215 15.88 -7.99 -12.84
N VAL A 216 15.25 -8.66 -13.79
CA VAL A 216 15.39 -8.35 -15.22
C VAL A 216 14.04 -8.09 -15.85
N GLN A 217 13.78 -6.82 -16.18
CA GLN A 217 12.52 -6.39 -16.74
C GLN A 217 11.33 -6.83 -15.86
N VAL A 218 11.50 -6.70 -14.56
CA VAL A 218 10.45 -6.98 -13.60
C VAL A 218 9.53 -5.75 -13.53
N PRO A 219 8.21 -5.91 -13.76
CA PRO A 219 7.27 -4.80 -13.66
C PRO A 219 7.04 -4.39 -12.20
N GLU A 220 6.78 -3.10 -11.99
CA GLU A 220 6.10 -2.67 -10.77
C GLU A 220 4.70 -3.28 -10.74
N TYR A 221 4.20 -3.58 -9.55
CA TYR A 221 2.82 -4.03 -9.42
C TYR A 221 1.84 -2.98 -9.99
N SER A 222 0.87 -3.43 -10.74
CA SER A 222 -0.17 -2.58 -11.31
C SER A 222 -1.44 -3.38 -11.57
N ASP A 223 -2.55 -2.87 -11.06
CA ASP A 223 -3.88 -3.41 -11.32
C ASP A 223 -4.37 -3.08 -12.74
N PHE A 224 -3.90 -1.97 -13.32
CA PHE A 224 -4.40 -1.44 -14.57
C PHE A 224 -3.28 -0.92 -15.49
N GLY A 225 -3.11 -1.55 -16.62
CA GLY A 225 -2.26 -1.03 -17.69
C GLY A 225 -0.86 -1.63 -17.76
N THR A 226 0.05 -0.92 -18.44
CA THR A 226 1.45 -1.30 -18.56
C THR A 226 2.23 -0.78 -17.37
N ALA A 227 2.78 -1.69 -16.57
CA ALA A 227 3.66 -1.33 -15.48
C ALA A 227 5.05 -0.91 -16.00
N ASN A 228 5.73 -0.05 -15.24
CA ASN A 228 7.12 0.30 -15.47
C ASN A 228 8.02 -0.92 -15.22
N LEU A 229 8.98 -1.16 -16.11
CA LEU A 229 9.91 -2.29 -16.01
C LEU A 229 11.21 -1.87 -15.37
N GLN A 230 11.69 -2.69 -14.42
CA GLN A 230 12.90 -2.44 -13.67
C GLN A 230 13.97 -3.48 -14.00
N THR A 231 15.22 -3.01 -14.20
CA THR A 231 16.37 -3.92 -14.40
C THR A 231 17.53 -3.47 -13.52
N PHE A 232 17.92 -4.33 -12.57
CA PHE A 232 19.00 -4.06 -11.62
C PHE A 232 19.60 -5.35 -11.08
N GLN A 233 20.76 -5.25 -10.44
CA GLN A 233 21.47 -6.35 -9.80
C GLN A 233 21.91 -5.99 -8.40
N MET A 234 21.94 -6.98 -7.54
CA MET A 234 22.63 -6.99 -6.27
C MET A 234 23.73 -8.03 -6.30
N ARG A 235 24.91 -7.67 -5.76
CA ARG A 235 26.09 -8.56 -5.72
C ARG A 235 26.65 -8.59 -4.31
N LEU A 236 26.88 -9.80 -3.78
CA LEU A 236 27.56 -10.03 -2.49
C LEU A 236 28.92 -10.65 -2.75
N TYR A 237 29.89 -10.31 -1.87
CA TYR A 237 31.26 -10.80 -1.98
C TYR A 237 31.76 -11.35 -0.63
N PRO A 238 32.75 -12.32 -0.65
CA PRO A 238 33.21 -12.99 0.58
C PRO A 238 33.84 -12.08 1.62
N ASP A 239 34.32 -10.91 1.23
CA ASP A 239 34.89 -9.90 2.15
C ASP A 239 33.83 -8.98 2.79
N GLY A 240 32.55 -9.26 2.54
CA GLY A 240 31.42 -8.53 3.08
C GLY A 240 31.06 -7.24 2.34
N HIS A 241 31.78 -6.85 1.27
CA HIS A 241 31.29 -5.74 0.45
C HIS A 241 30.11 -6.17 -0.43
N LEU A 242 29.27 -5.22 -0.82
CA LEU A 242 28.12 -5.47 -1.66
C LEU A 242 27.91 -4.32 -2.68
N GLN A 243 27.24 -4.63 -3.79
CA GLN A 243 27.04 -3.68 -4.88
C GLN A 243 25.61 -3.73 -5.40
N PHE A 244 25.07 -2.57 -5.74
CA PHE A 244 23.84 -2.40 -6.51
C PHE A 244 24.17 -1.81 -7.88
N ALA A 245 23.86 -2.52 -8.96
CA ALA A 245 24.10 -2.06 -10.31
C ALA A 245 22.78 -1.91 -11.07
N TYR A 246 22.55 -0.76 -11.66
CA TYR A 246 21.30 -0.40 -12.34
C TYR A 246 21.47 -0.38 -13.86
N ASN A 247 20.44 -0.82 -14.59
CA ASN A 247 20.46 -0.89 -16.05
C ASN A 247 19.06 -0.77 -16.65
N GLY A 248 18.45 0.38 -16.49
CA GLY A 248 17.10 0.69 -16.96
C GLY A 248 16.09 0.69 -15.80
N ILE A 249 16.13 1.74 -15.01
CA ILE A 249 15.18 2.01 -13.93
C ILE A 249 14.21 3.11 -14.36
N ASN A 250 12.93 2.79 -14.28
CA ASN A 250 11.83 3.72 -14.53
C ASN A 250 10.79 3.61 -13.40
N THR A 251 11.24 3.87 -12.18
CA THR A 251 10.39 3.77 -10.99
C THR A 251 9.71 5.08 -10.65
N SER A 252 8.49 5.00 -10.12
CA SER A 252 7.78 6.14 -9.52
C SER A 252 8.27 6.48 -8.11
N GLY A 253 8.89 5.50 -7.42
CA GLY A 253 9.47 5.65 -6.09
C GLY A 253 10.07 4.33 -5.62
N ALA A 254 11.08 4.40 -4.78
CA ALA A 254 11.72 3.23 -4.18
C ALA A 254 12.59 3.64 -2.99
N ILE A 255 12.90 2.69 -2.11
CA ILE A 255 13.95 2.85 -1.11
C ILE A 255 15.16 2.03 -1.52
N VAL A 256 16.31 2.69 -1.53
CA VAL A 256 17.62 2.06 -1.78
C VAL A 256 18.43 2.13 -0.50
N GLY A 257 19.04 1.02 -0.07
CA GLY A 257 19.88 1.06 1.13
C GLY A 257 20.12 -0.31 1.77
N ILE A 258 20.64 -0.26 2.99
CA ILE A 258 20.91 -1.43 3.82
C ILE A 258 20.48 -1.16 5.27
N ALA A 259 19.98 -2.18 5.95
CA ALA A 259 19.47 -2.09 7.31
C ALA A 259 19.87 -3.32 8.14
N PRO A 260 20.28 -3.15 9.40
CA PRO A 260 20.46 -4.28 10.33
C PRO A 260 19.12 -4.89 10.78
N GLY A 261 17.99 -4.22 10.53
CA GLY A 261 16.65 -4.65 10.93
C GLY A 261 16.38 -4.55 12.43
N HIS A 262 15.19 -5.01 12.85
CA HIS A 262 14.78 -5.18 14.26
C HIS A 262 14.98 -3.91 15.11
N PHE A 263 14.76 -2.72 14.53
CA PHE A 263 14.94 -1.42 15.19
C PHE A 263 16.37 -1.18 15.74
N GLN A 264 17.40 -1.75 15.10
CA GLN A 264 18.78 -1.57 15.53
C GLN A 264 19.34 -0.20 15.10
N GLY A 265 19.37 0.73 16.03
CA GLY A 265 19.89 2.08 15.86
C GLY A 265 18.96 2.99 15.05
N SER A 266 19.35 4.26 14.93
CA SER A 266 18.60 5.25 14.16
C SER A 266 18.85 5.11 12.66
N SER A 267 17.86 5.42 11.84
CA SER A 267 18.02 5.49 10.38
C SER A 267 18.75 6.77 9.96
N SER A 268 19.50 6.66 8.86
CA SER A 268 20.15 7.79 8.20
C SER A 268 19.66 7.90 6.77
N VAL A 269 18.86 8.92 6.48
CA VAL A 269 18.46 9.25 5.10
C VAL A 269 19.54 10.10 4.47
N VAL A 270 20.10 9.64 3.35
CA VAL A 270 21.27 10.24 2.70
C VAL A 270 21.03 10.44 1.21
N SER A 271 21.93 11.16 0.52
CA SER A 271 22.07 11.09 -0.93
C SER A 271 23.28 10.26 -1.30
N PHE A 272 23.10 9.16 -2.01
CA PHE A 272 24.21 8.31 -2.44
C PHE A 272 25.11 9.00 -3.47
N LEU A 273 24.61 10.00 -4.20
CA LEU A 273 25.44 10.81 -5.11
C LEU A 273 26.48 11.64 -4.36
N ALA A 274 26.21 12.03 -3.11
CA ALA A 274 27.14 12.83 -2.32
C ALA A 274 28.34 12.04 -1.78
N GLY A 275 28.28 10.69 -1.85
CA GLY A 275 29.25 9.81 -1.23
C GLY A 275 29.10 9.73 0.29
N SER A 276 29.86 8.83 0.93
CA SER A 276 29.76 8.58 2.36
C SER A 276 30.71 9.48 3.16
N PRO A 277 30.21 10.47 3.93
CA PRO A 277 31.05 11.29 4.80
C PRO A 277 31.53 10.52 6.04
N ALA A 278 30.80 9.49 6.46
CA ALA A 278 31.05 8.70 7.66
C ALA A 278 30.83 7.20 7.39
N SER A 279 31.01 6.37 8.40
CA SER A 279 30.56 4.98 8.41
C SER A 279 29.23 4.87 9.15
N TYR A 280 28.37 3.97 8.67
CA TYR A 280 27.02 3.75 9.19
C TYR A 280 26.95 2.35 9.82
N SER A 281 26.63 2.29 11.10
CA SER A 281 26.43 1.05 11.86
C SER A 281 24.96 0.70 12.08
N SER A 282 24.06 1.46 11.48
CA SER A 282 22.62 1.28 11.49
C SER A 282 22.05 1.48 10.08
N THR A 283 20.76 1.57 9.94
CA THR A 283 20.11 1.78 8.65
C THR A 283 20.63 3.01 7.92
N VAL A 284 21.05 2.82 6.67
CA VAL A 284 21.39 3.91 5.74
C VAL A 284 20.65 3.71 4.44
N ALA A 285 19.87 4.72 4.05
CA ALA A 285 19.00 4.63 2.87
C ALA A 285 18.86 5.98 2.16
N GLU A 286 18.54 5.92 0.87
CA GLU A 286 18.01 7.04 0.09
C GLU A 286 16.60 6.68 -0.35
N ARG A 287 15.67 7.61 -0.16
CA ARG A 287 14.29 7.48 -0.63
C ARG A 287 14.14 8.22 -1.95
N PHE A 288 13.54 7.54 -2.92
CA PHE A 288 13.18 8.10 -4.21
C PHE A 288 11.68 8.15 -4.34
N GLY A 289 11.15 9.25 -4.89
CA GLY A 289 9.72 9.45 -5.09
C GLY A 289 9.42 10.63 -6.01
N GLY A 290 8.28 10.58 -6.69
CA GLY A 290 7.80 11.64 -7.58
C GLY A 290 7.21 12.83 -6.84
N ASP A 291 6.68 12.59 -5.63
CA ASP A 291 5.99 13.57 -4.79
C ASP A 291 6.52 13.53 -3.36
N ASN A 292 6.06 14.46 -2.52
CA ASN A 292 6.28 14.36 -1.09
C ASN A 292 5.22 13.42 -0.51
N GLU A 293 5.62 12.58 0.43
CA GLU A 293 4.77 11.60 1.10
C GLU A 293 5.05 11.56 2.61
N ILE A 294 4.07 11.18 3.41
CA ILE A 294 4.28 10.84 4.81
C ILE A 294 4.58 9.34 4.89
N ASP A 295 5.71 9.00 5.46
CA ASP A 295 6.06 7.62 5.83
C ASP A 295 5.31 7.26 7.12
N ILE A 296 4.16 6.59 6.97
CA ILE A 296 3.22 6.33 8.07
C ILE A 296 3.79 5.33 9.05
N GLU A 297 4.55 4.33 8.62
CA GLU A 297 5.21 3.39 9.54
C GLU A 297 6.24 4.13 10.40
N THR A 298 7.10 4.93 9.79
CA THR A 298 8.07 5.76 10.54
C THR A 298 7.35 6.71 11.49
N ALA A 299 6.27 7.36 11.05
CA ALA A 299 5.47 8.26 11.89
C ALA A 299 4.83 7.51 13.08
N THR A 300 4.30 6.31 12.84
CA THR A 300 3.71 5.48 13.90
C THR A 300 4.77 5.00 14.89
N GLN A 301 5.92 4.57 14.40
CA GLN A 301 7.06 4.20 15.25
C GLN A 301 7.48 5.37 16.16
N LYS A 302 7.53 6.60 15.61
CA LYS A 302 7.82 7.82 16.38
C LYS A 302 6.75 8.11 17.45
N PHE A 303 5.48 7.87 17.15
CA PHE A 303 4.41 7.97 18.12
C PHE A 303 4.67 7.04 19.31
N TYR A 304 5.03 5.78 19.05
CA TYR A 304 5.28 4.79 20.11
C TYR A 304 6.64 4.97 20.84
N GLU A 305 7.52 5.86 20.38
CA GLU A 305 8.70 6.27 21.18
C GLU A 305 8.29 7.01 22.47
N THR A 306 7.11 7.64 22.49
CA THR A 306 6.63 8.48 23.60
C THR A 306 5.29 8.05 24.18
N HIS A 307 4.61 7.08 23.55
CA HIS A 307 3.29 6.59 23.97
C HIS A 307 3.32 5.08 24.20
N ASP A 308 2.55 4.63 25.18
CA ASP A 308 2.34 3.21 25.42
C ASP A 308 1.56 2.56 24.26
N ASP A 309 1.77 1.25 24.01
CA ASP A 309 1.02 0.45 23.05
C ASP A 309 -0.37 0.15 23.60
N ALA A 310 -1.25 1.16 23.59
CA ALA A 310 -2.57 1.15 24.19
C ALA A 310 -3.71 1.54 23.21
N TYR A 311 -3.38 1.83 21.96
CA TYR A 311 -4.31 2.38 20.97
C TYR A 311 -4.65 1.34 19.90
N ASP A 312 -5.94 1.23 19.57
CA ASP A 312 -6.42 0.39 18.45
C ASP A 312 -6.26 1.11 17.10
N TYR A 313 -6.29 2.45 17.12
CA TYR A 313 -6.10 3.30 15.94
C TYR A 313 -5.13 4.44 16.24
N VAL A 314 -4.30 4.78 15.27
CA VAL A 314 -3.53 6.03 15.24
C VAL A 314 -3.93 6.80 13.98
N ALA A 315 -4.34 8.07 14.16
CA ALA A 315 -4.77 8.93 13.06
C ALA A 315 -3.76 10.06 12.84
N PHE A 316 -3.36 10.25 11.58
CA PHE A 316 -2.37 11.23 11.17
C PHE A 316 -3.01 12.39 10.41
N PHE A 317 -2.65 13.59 10.81
CA PHE A 317 -2.82 14.82 10.05
C PHE A 317 -1.44 15.45 9.85
N ASN A 318 -1.24 16.16 8.75
CA ASN A 318 0.00 16.90 8.54
C ASN A 318 -0.27 18.38 8.28
N ASP A 319 0.71 19.24 8.54
CA ASP A 319 0.72 20.67 8.24
C ASP A 319 1.67 21.02 7.08
N GLU A 320 2.16 20.00 6.38
CA GLU A 320 3.07 20.10 5.22
C GLU A 320 2.34 20.16 3.87
N ASP A 321 1.02 20.29 3.87
CA ASP A 321 0.19 20.26 2.64
C ASP A 321 0.34 18.97 1.81
N ILE A 322 0.74 17.86 2.43
CA ILE A 322 0.94 16.57 1.76
C ILE A 322 -0.39 15.82 1.72
N PRO A 323 -0.95 15.51 0.54
CA PRO A 323 -2.19 14.74 0.46
C PRO A 323 -1.99 13.33 1.01
N ALA A 324 -3.06 12.72 1.51
CA ALA A 324 -3.03 11.35 2.03
C ALA A 324 -2.56 10.35 0.95
N ALA A 325 -3.09 10.50 -0.27
CA ALA A 325 -2.60 9.85 -1.48
C ALA A 325 -3.08 10.64 -2.71
N PRO A 326 -2.50 10.43 -3.91
CA PRO A 326 -2.98 11.06 -5.12
C PRO A 326 -4.46 10.76 -5.38
N GLY A 327 -5.32 11.79 -5.30
CA GLY A 327 -6.77 11.68 -5.54
C GLY A 327 -7.59 11.18 -4.34
N ALA A 328 -6.99 10.95 -3.18
CA ALA A 328 -7.69 10.62 -1.94
C ALA A 328 -7.64 11.77 -0.93
N VAL A 329 -8.74 12.01 -0.22
CA VAL A 329 -8.79 12.94 0.91
C VAL A 329 -8.14 12.32 2.15
N SER A 330 -8.38 11.04 2.32
CA SER A 330 -7.90 10.22 3.44
C SER A 330 -7.87 8.75 3.02
N TRP A 331 -7.22 7.92 3.84
CA TRP A 331 -7.27 6.47 3.70
C TRP A 331 -7.02 5.78 5.05
N GLU A 332 -7.42 4.53 5.12
CA GLU A 332 -7.14 3.60 6.22
C GLU A 332 -6.20 2.50 5.73
N GLN A 333 -5.31 2.04 6.60
CA GLN A 333 -4.54 0.82 6.46
C GLN A 333 -4.77 -0.07 7.67
N THR A 334 -5.39 -1.23 7.46
CA THR A 334 -5.46 -2.28 8.48
C THR A 334 -4.07 -2.89 8.63
N VAL A 335 -3.52 -2.89 9.84
CA VAL A 335 -2.20 -3.46 10.14
C VAL A 335 -2.28 -4.79 10.90
N ARG A 336 -3.47 -5.13 11.39
CA ARG A 336 -3.73 -6.42 12.04
C ARG A 336 -5.16 -6.86 11.77
N ASN A 337 -5.33 -8.08 11.28
CA ASN A 337 -6.63 -8.71 11.14
C ASN A 337 -6.65 -10.06 11.88
N ASN A 338 -7.44 -10.14 12.93
CA ASN A 338 -7.67 -11.38 13.70
C ASN A 338 -9.03 -12.02 13.37
N ARG A 339 -9.74 -11.54 12.34
CA ARG A 339 -11.08 -11.97 12.00
C ARG A 339 -11.03 -13.01 10.90
N THR A 340 -12.00 -13.91 10.96
CA THR A 340 -12.27 -14.89 9.91
C THR A 340 -13.72 -14.71 9.45
N GLY A 341 -14.02 -15.08 8.21
CA GLY A 341 -15.37 -15.03 7.68
C GLY A 341 -15.62 -13.95 6.62
N TYR A 342 -14.59 -13.20 6.22
CA TYR A 342 -14.66 -12.25 5.10
C TYR A 342 -13.83 -12.70 3.89
N GLY A 343 -13.51 -13.98 3.81
CA GLY A 343 -12.53 -14.47 2.84
C GLY A 343 -11.09 -14.06 3.17
N ASP A 344 -10.89 -13.33 4.27
CA ASP A 344 -9.61 -12.84 4.71
C ASP A 344 -8.97 -13.78 5.72
N LEU A 345 -7.69 -14.07 5.53
CA LEU A 345 -6.92 -14.78 6.53
C LEU A 345 -6.36 -13.80 7.58
N PRO A 346 -6.19 -14.24 8.83
CA PRO A 346 -5.54 -13.43 9.85
C PRO A 346 -4.11 -13.06 9.45
N PHE A 347 -3.72 -11.81 9.70
CA PHE A 347 -2.36 -11.31 9.55
C PHE A 347 -2.03 -10.32 10.68
N ASP A 348 -0.75 -10.06 10.93
CA ASP A 348 -0.29 -9.13 11.94
C ASP A 348 1.03 -8.48 11.51
N ASP A 349 0.94 -7.27 10.96
CA ASP A 349 2.06 -6.45 10.54
C ASP A 349 2.30 -5.28 11.50
N ALA A 350 1.58 -5.24 12.64
CA ALA A 350 1.62 -4.12 13.58
C ALA A 350 3.01 -3.88 14.21
N MET A 351 3.89 -4.89 14.22
CA MET A 351 5.29 -4.73 14.61
C MET A 351 6.04 -3.74 13.72
N GLU A 352 5.73 -3.68 12.42
CA GLU A 352 6.34 -2.73 11.49
C GLU A 352 6.00 -1.28 11.87
N TYR A 353 4.86 -1.09 12.51
CA TYR A 353 4.37 0.19 13.03
C TYR A 353 4.82 0.50 14.46
N GLY A 354 5.63 -0.35 15.08
CA GLY A 354 6.10 -0.19 16.45
C GLY A 354 5.11 -0.59 17.54
N SER A 355 4.02 -1.30 17.19
CA SER A 355 2.98 -1.77 18.13
C SER A 355 2.94 -3.30 18.20
N PRO A 356 3.63 -3.95 19.12
CA PRO A 356 3.62 -5.42 19.21
C PRO A 356 2.28 -6.01 19.66
N ALA A 357 1.38 -5.24 20.26
CA ALA A 357 0.21 -5.84 20.92
C ALA A 357 -1.15 -5.24 20.53
N ARG A 358 -1.25 -3.94 20.24
CA ARG A 358 -2.54 -3.27 20.29
C ARG A 358 -3.07 -2.72 18.98
N LEU A 359 -2.24 -2.08 18.17
CA LEU A 359 -2.68 -1.38 16.95
C LEU A 359 -3.42 -2.30 15.99
N GLN A 360 -4.55 -1.85 15.48
CA GLN A 360 -5.36 -2.56 14.48
C GLN A 360 -5.29 -1.88 13.12
N ALA A 361 -5.27 -0.54 13.10
CA ALA A 361 -5.24 0.24 11.87
C ALA A 361 -4.63 1.62 12.07
N VAL A 362 -4.12 2.19 10.98
CA VAL A 362 -3.69 3.59 10.89
C VAL A 362 -4.57 4.34 9.91
N LEU A 363 -4.83 5.62 10.21
CA LEU A 363 -5.64 6.50 9.37
C LEU A 363 -4.76 7.66 8.90
N ASN A 364 -4.54 7.80 7.60
CA ASN A 364 -3.94 9.01 7.04
C ASN A 364 -5.04 9.97 6.60
N LEU A 365 -5.20 11.05 7.33
CA LEU A 365 -6.23 12.06 7.08
C LEU A 365 -5.69 13.26 6.27
N GLY A 366 -4.43 13.19 5.80
CA GLY A 366 -3.84 14.20 4.94
C GLY A 366 -3.64 15.56 5.60
N PRO A 367 -3.65 16.65 4.79
CA PRO A 367 -3.38 17.98 5.31
C PRO A 367 -4.46 18.49 6.26
N LEU A 368 -4.04 19.03 7.42
CA LEU A 368 -4.96 19.57 8.42
C LEU A 368 -5.80 20.73 7.88
N ASN A 369 -5.26 21.52 6.97
CA ASN A 369 -5.92 22.69 6.39
C ASN A 369 -7.10 22.35 5.45
N GLN A 370 -7.25 21.09 5.02
CA GLN A 370 -8.43 20.66 4.26
C GLN A 370 -9.69 20.53 5.14
N PHE A 371 -9.54 20.52 6.46
CA PHE A 371 -10.62 20.34 7.42
C PHE A 371 -11.05 21.69 8.00
N PRO A 372 -12.36 21.94 8.13
CA PRO A 372 -12.85 23.13 8.81
C PRO A 372 -12.53 23.07 10.31
N VAL A 373 -12.34 24.24 10.94
CA VAL A 373 -12.10 24.36 12.39
C VAL A 373 -13.25 23.74 13.20
N ASN A 374 -14.49 23.92 12.73
CA ASN A 374 -15.64 23.23 13.31
C ASN A 374 -15.80 21.86 12.64
N PRO A 375 -15.56 20.73 13.34
CA PRO A 375 -15.54 19.40 12.74
C PRO A 375 -16.93 18.91 12.24
N THR A 376 -18.00 19.65 12.53
CA THR A 376 -19.37 19.36 12.03
C THR A 376 -19.71 20.09 10.74
N GLU A 377 -18.86 21.02 10.29
CA GLU A 377 -18.99 21.65 8.98
C GLU A 377 -18.49 20.73 7.87
N LEU A 378 -19.05 20.88 6.66
CA LEU A 378 -18.71 20.01 5.54
C LEU A 378 -17.24 20.24 5.08
N VAL A 379 -16.53 19.15 4.86
CA VAL A 379 -15.24 19.17 4.18
C VAL A 379 -15.47 19.52 2.71
N SER A 380 -14.87 20.61 2.22
CA SER A 380 -15.18 21.17 0.90
C SER A 380 -14.96 20.19 -0.25
N LEU A 381 -13.94 19.33 -0.17
CA LEU A 381 -13.63 18.30 -1.17
C LEU A 381 -14.66 17.17 -1.23
N ARG A 382 -15.50 17.02 -0.18
CA ARG A 382 -16.50 15.95 -0.04
C ARG A 382 -17.89 16.48 0.29
N ALA A 383 -18.13 17.77 0.07
CA ALA A 383 -19.40 18.43 0.43
C ALA A 383 -20.60 17.79 -0.28
N ASP A 384 -20.47 17.43 -1.56
CA ASP A 384 -21.54 16.80 -2.35
C ASP A 384 -22.02 15.47 -1.78
N SER A 385 -21.14 14.73 -1.12
CA SER A 385 -21.45 13.47 -0.44
C SER A 385 -21.89 13.64 1.00
N GLY A 386 -21.79 14.86 1.57
CA GLY A 386 -22.23 15.17 2.92
C GLY A 386 -21.26 14.85 4.05
N TYR A 387 -19.97 14.67 3.73
CA TYR A 387 -18.94 14.42 4.73
C TYR A 387 -18.55 15.70 5.48
N ASN A 388 -18.43 15.59 6.78
CA ASN A 388 -17.69 16.49 7.66
C ASN A 388 -16.49 15.72 8.27
N THR A 389 -15.65 16.39 9.05
CA THR A 389 -14.45 15.77 9.63
C THR A 389 -14.78 14.51 10.44
N LEU A 390 -15.81 14.56 11.28
CA LEU A 390 -16.19 13.41 12.14
C LEU A 390 -16.70 12.23 11.32
N LYS A 391 -17.50 12.49 10.29
CA LYS A 391 -18.02 11.45 9.39
C LYS A 391 -16.90 10.83 8.55
N LEU A 392 -15.91 11.63 8.14
CA LEU A 392 -14.75 11.15 7.40
C LEU A 392 -13.87 10.26 8.28
N MET A 393 -13.60 10.67 9.51
CA MET A 393 -12.89 9.82 10.48
C MET A 393 -13.64 8.52 10.78
N ALA A 394 -14.97 8.59 10.94
CA ALA A 394 -15.79 7.40 11.13
C ALA A 394 -15.77 6.48 9.89
N HIS A 395 -15.74 7.05 8.69
CA HIS A 395 -15.61 6.31 7.45
C HIS A 395 -14.28 5.53 7.41
N GLU A 396 -13.16 6.22 7.59
CA GLU A 396 -11.84 5.57 7.56
C GLU A 396 -11.72 4.51 8.68
N ALA A 397 -12.12 4.83 9.91
CA ALA A 397 -12.14 3.84 10.99
C ALA A 397 -13.08 2.66 10.71
N GLY A 398 -14.11 2.86 9.90
CA GLY A 398 -15.03 1.81 9.46
C GLY A 398 -14.39 0.78 8.56
N HIS A 399 -13.41 1.15 7.74
CA HIS A 399 -12.73 0.25 6.81
C HIS A 399 -12.07 -0.96 7.49
N LEU A 400 -11.68 -0.86 8.74
CA LEU A 400 -11.22 -2.02 9.51
C LEU A 400 -12.24 -3.17 9.53
N PHE A 401 -13.54 -2.89 9.34
CA PHE A 401 -14.63 -3.85 9.47
C PHE A 401 -15.54 -3.93 8.25
N LEU A 402 -15.58 -2.90 7.41
CA LEU A 402 -16.73 -2.62 6.57
C LEU A 402 -16.43 -2.54 5.09
N ALA A 403 -17.53 -2.77 4.39
CA ALA A 403 -17.75 -2.76 2.96
C ALA A 403 -16.94 -3.84 2.22
N TYR A 404 -16.85 -5.02 2.82
CA TYR A 404 -16.25 -6.21 2.17
C TYR A 404 -17.28 -7.30 1.91
N ALA A 405 -18.33 -7.38 2.73
CA ALA A 405 -19.35 -8.41 2.63
C ALA A 405 -20.31 -8.15 1.46
N SER A 406 -20.72 -9.21 0.77
CA SER A 406 -21.69 -9.14 -0.31
C SER A 406 -22.53 -10.41 -0.36
N VAL A 407 -23.57 -10.42 -1.18
CA VAL A 407 -24.32 -11.62 -1.51
C VAL A 407 -23.77 -12.28 -2.76
N THR A 408 -23.93 -13.59 -2.87
CA THR A 408 -23.59 -14.33 -4.09
C THR A 408 -24.50 -13.95 -5.24
N ASP A 409 -23.94 -13.71 -6.42
CA ASP A 409 -24.68 -13.63 -7.69
C ASP A 409 -24.64 -15.00 -8.38
N PRO A 410 -25.79 -15.67 -8.58
CA PRO A 410 -25.80 -16.98 -9.23
C PRO A 410 -25.30 -16.99 -10.67
N SER A 411 -25.33 -15.82 -11.35
CA SER A 411 -24.87 -15.69 -12.73
C SER A 411 -23.36 -15.39 -12.83
N ASP A 412 -22.78 -14.83 -11.78
CA ASP A 412 -21.36 -14.51 -11.66
C ASP A 412 -20.91 -14.69 -10.20
N PRO A 413 -20.35 -15.85 -9.84
CA PRO A 413 -19.91 -16.12 -8.47
C PRO A 413 -18.80 -15.19 -7.96
N MET A 414 -18.09 -14.51 -8.87
CA MET A 414 -17.05 -13.54 -8.52
C MET A 414 -17.60 -12.12 -8.31
N ALA A 415 -18.85 -11.86 -8.70
CA ALA A 415 -19.46 -10.55 -8.51
C ALA A 415 -19.71 -10.26 -7.03
N ARG A 416 -19.46 -9.03 -6.64
CA ARG A 416 -19.76 -8.47 -5.32
C ARG A 416 -20.80 -7.34 -5.46
N PRO A 417 -22.08 -7.66 -5.74
CA PRO A 417 -23.06 -6.66 -6.19
C PRO A 417 -23.43 -5.61 -5.15
N MET A 418 -23.13 -5.83 -3.87
CA MET A 418 -23.34 -4.85 -2.82
C MET A 418 -22.17 -3.85 -2.70
N LEU A 419 -21.03 -4.13 -3.38
CA LEU A 419 -19.84 -3.30 -3.32
C LEU A 419 -19.74 -2.33 -4.49
N GLY A 420 -19.26 -1.13 -4.19
CA GLY A 420 -19.12 -0.01 -5.10
C GLY A 420 -17.67 0.34 -5.41
N ILE A 421 -17.31 1.62 -5.19
CA ILE A 421 -15.98 2.15 -5.48
C ILE A 421 -14.92 1.35 -4.72
N GLN A 422 -13.87 0.93 -5.43
CA GLN A 422 -12.74 0.16 -4.91
C GLN A 422 -13.11 -1.20 -4.28
N GLN A 423 -14.37 -1.63 -4.39
CA GLN A 423 -14.92 -2.79 -3.67
C GLN A 423 -14.74 -2.72 -2.13
N ALA A 424 -14.52 -1.53 -1.62
CA ALA A 424 -14.36 -1.21 -0.20
C ALA A 424 -15.45 -0.24 0.30
N HIS A 425 -16.43 0.06 -0.53
CA HIS A 425 -17.55 0.96 -0.25
C HIS A 425 -18.86 0.31 -0.67
N TRP A 426 -19.98 0.75 -0.11
CA TRP A 426 -21.28 0.27 -0.55
C TRP A 426 -21.63 0.77 -1.96
N ALA A 427 -22.22 -0.10 -2.76
CA ALA A 427 -22.64 0.25 -4.11
C ALA A 427 -23.72 1.35 -4.11
N PHE A 428 -23.65 2.29 -5.06
CA PHE A 428 -24.63 3.37 -5.17
C PHE A 428 -26.08 2.89 -5.22
N ASN A 429 -26.33 1.75 -5.85
CA ASN A 429 -27.66 1.12 -6.03
C ASN A 429 -28.02 0.13 -4.91
N PHE A 430 -27.23 0.04 -3.85
CA PHE A 430 -27.53 -0.74 -2.65
C PHE A 430 -28.12 0.18 -1.58
N ASN A 431 -29.23 -0.23 -0.95
CA ASN A 431 -29.81 0.49 0.18
C ASN A 431 -29.04 0.20 1.46
N ALA A 432 -27.91 0.88 1.66
CA ALA A 432 -27.06 0.77 2.83
C ALA A 432 -27.51 1.69 4.00
N GLU A 433 -28.76 2.18 4.00
CA GLU A 433 -29.34 3.02 5.05
C GLU A 433 -28.48 4.24 5.42
N ALA A 434 -27.90 4.90 4.40
CA ALA A 434 -27.00 6.05 4.54
C ALA A 434 -25.75 5.75 5.39
N SER A 435 -25.16 4.57 5.19
CA SER A 435 -23.90 4.16 5.82
C SER A 435 -22.77 5.17 5.59
N PHE A 436 -21.88 5.35 6.58
CA PHE A 436 -20.65 6.13 6.42
C PHE A 436 -19.75 5.60 5.30
N MET A 437 -19.87 4.32 4.94
CA MET A 437 -19.09 3.68 3.87
C MET A 437 -19.64 4.01 2.47
N GLU A 438 -19.84 5.30 2.18
CA GLU A 438 -20.41 5.83 0.93
C GLU A 438 -21.85 5.30 0.63
N GLY A 439 -22.58 4.92 1.66
CA GLY A 439 -23.90 4.32 1.51
C GLY A 439 -25.02 5.33 1.25
N ASN A 440 -26.00 4.92 0.45
CA ASN A 440 -27.25 5.63 0.21
C ASN A 440 -28.38 5.05 1.05
N ARG A 441 -29.36 5.92 1.42
CA ARG A 441 -30.70 5.50 1.80
C ARG A 441 -31.62 5.68 0.61
N LEU A 442 -32.19 4.57 0.13
CA LEU A 442 -33.03 4.54 -1.06
C LEU A 442 -34.51 4.45 -0.68
N LEU A 443 -35.30 5.45 -1.07
CA LEU A 443 -36.77 5.38 -1.04
C LEU A 443 -37.25 4.62 -2.28
N ASP A 444 -38.03 3.54 -2.08
CA ASP A 444 -38.78 2.85 -3.13
C ASP A 444 -40.21 3.41 -3.17
N ASN A 445 -40.55 4.17 -4.20
CA ASN A 445 -41.87 4.76 -4.41
C ASN A 445 -42.94 3.73 -4.89
N GLY A 446 -42.51 2.46 -5.06
CA GLY A 446 -43.37 1.37 -5.46
C GLY A 446 -43.20 0.97 -6.94
N PRO A 447 -43.67 -0.22 -7.32
CA PRO A 447 -43.37 -0.85 -8.62
C PRO A 447 -43.90 -0.10 -9.82
N ASN A 448 -44.88 0.81 -9.64
CA ASN A 448 -45.51 1.57 -10.71
C ASN A 448 -45.07 3.05 -10.73
N ALA A 449 -44.16 3.45 -9.86
CA ALA A 449 -43.65 4.82 -9.82
C ALA A 449 -42.52 5.01 -10.85
N GLU A 450 -42.47 6.18 -11.49
CA GLU A 450 -41.42 6.62 -12.39
C GLU A 450 -40.99 8.04 -12.02
N PRO A 451 -39.79 8.27 -11.50
CA PRO A 451 -38.76 7.26 -11.11
C PRO A 451 -39.13 6.48 -9.84
N ARG A 452 -38.82 5.20 -9.84
CA ARG A 452 -39.14 4.32 -8.70
C ARG A 452 -38.30 4.59 -7.49
N TYR A 453 -36.99 4.84 -7.67
CA TYR A 453 -36.06 5.02 -6.57
C TYR A 453 -35.59 6.46 -6.45
N LYS A 454 -35.38 6.90 -5.21
CA LYS A 454 -34.79 8.21 -4.88
C LYS A 454 -33.82 8.06 -3.72
N VAL A 455 -32.64 8.68 -3.85
CA VAL A 455 -31.69 8.82 -2.73
C VAL A 455 -32.21 9.90 -1.80
N THR A 456 -32.47 9.55 -0.54
CA THR A 456 -33.04 10.46 0.48
C THR A 456 -32.04 10.90 1.53
N ALA A 457 -30.98 10.12 1.77
CA ALA A 457 -29.88 10.45 2.67
C ALA A 457 -28.62 9.70 2.22
N THR A 458 -27.47 10.21 2.65
CA THR A 458 -26.14 9.63 2.39
C THR A 458 -25.27 9.82 3.62
N VAL A 459 -24.32 8.94 3.86
CA VAL A 459 -23.20 9.03 4.82
C VAL A 459 -23.59 9.68 6.18
N ASP A 460 -24.59 9.12 6.82
CA ASP A 460 -25.20 9.71 8.02
C ASP A 460 -24.95 8.93 9.31
N GLN A 461 -24.72 7.62 9.21
CA GLN A 461 -24.58 6.72 10.36
C GLN A 461 -23.85 5.43 9.98
N TYR A 462 -23.46 4.62 10.95
CA TYR A 462 -23.29 3.19 10.73
C TYR A 462 -24.65 2.52 10.67
N SER A 463 -24.96 1.91 9.54
CA SER A 463 -26.23 1.22 9.31
C SER A 463 -26.42 0.01 10.25
N PRO A 464 -27.61 -0.56 10.39
CA PRO A 464 -27.79 -1.82 11.12
C PRO A 464 -26.91 -2.96 10.61
N LEU A 465 -26.65 -3.03 9.30
CA LEU A 465 -25.73 -4.01 8.70
C LEU A 465 -24.28 -3.71 9.11
N ASP A 466 -23.84 -2.44 9.03
CA ASP A 466 -22.51 -2.05 9.50
C ASP A 466 -22.29 -2.43 10.96
N GLN A 467 -23.26 -2.12 11.82
CA GLN A 467 -23.19 -2.45 13.26
C GLN A 467 -23.10 -3.96 13.49
N TYR A 468 -23.75 -4.77 12.67
CA TYR A 468 -23.62 -6.23 12.72
C TYR A 468 -22.21 -6.67 12.33
N LEU A 469 -21.69 -6.17 11.22
CA LEU A 469 -20.34 -6.49 10.74
C LEU A 469 -19.25 -6.03 11.72
N MET A 470 -19.50 -4.94 12.44
CA MET A 470 -18.63 -4.45 13.52
C MET A 470 -18.80 -5.21 14.86
N GLY A 471 -19.75 -6.14 14.96
CA GLY A 471 -20.02 -6.91 16.17
C GLY A 471 -20.87 -6.18 17.24
N PHE A 472 -21.46 -5.03 16.91
CA PHE A 472 -22.29 -4.24 17.86
C PHE A 472 -23.78 -4.63 17.85
N ARG A 473 -24.20 -5.44 16.87
CA ARG A 473 -25.59 -5.84 16.68
C ARG A 473 -25.68 -7.33 16.33
N PRO A 474 -26.63 -8.10 16.89
CA PRO A 474 -26.85 -9.47 16.45
C PRO A 474 -27.54 -9.51 15.08
N ALA A 475 -27.29 -10.56 14.30
CA ALA A 475 -27.89 -10.75 12.97
C ALA A 475 -29.42 -10.67 12.99
N SER A 476 -30.07 -11.18 14.05
CA SER A 476 -31.53 -11.16 14.20
C SER A 476 -32.16 -9.77 14.31
N GLU A 477 -31.35 -8.73 14.54
CA GLU A 477 -31.79 -7.34 14.60
C GLU A 477 -31.45 -6.52 13.35
N VAL A 478 -30.82 -7.14 12.35
CA VAL A 478 -30.55 -6.50 11.05
C VAL A 478 -31.80 -6.57 10.19
N PRO A 479 -32.43 -5.45 9.87
CA PRO A 479 -33.62 -5.48 9.00
C PRO A 479 -33.25 -5.89 7.58
N PRO A 480 -34.21 -6.45 6.81
CA PRO A 480 -34.03 -6.68 5.39
C PRO A 480 -33.65 -5.39 4.66
N THR A 481 -32.77 -5.53 3.67
CA THR A 481 -32.40 -4.44 2.77
C THR A 481 -32.63 -4.82 1.33
N PHE A 482 -32.19 -4.02 0.36
CA PHE A 482 -32.36 -4.35 -1.04
C PHE A 482 -31.29 -3.74 -1.95
N LEU A 483 -31.09 -4.40 -3.08
CA LEU A 483 -30.25 -3.96 -4.20
C LEU A 483 -31.14 -3.62 -5.40
N VAL A 484 -30.88 -2.51 -6.07
CA VAL A 484 -31.53 -2.17 -7.32
C VAL A 484 -30.75 -2.76 -8.50
N THR A 485 -31.37 -3.67 -9.24
CA THR A 485 -30.78 -4.44 -10.34
C THR A 485 -31.12 -3.83 -11.72
N GLY A 486 -30.46 -4.36 -12.77
CA GLY A 486 -30.71 -3.92 -14.16
C GLY A 486 -30.14 -2.53 -14.48
N ARG A 487 -29.13 -2.09 -13.75
CA ARG A 487 -28.45 -0.82 -14.00
C ARG A 487 -27.30 -1.00 -14.98
N PRO A 488 -26.93 0.06 -15.76
CA PRO A 488 -25.77 0.00 -16.63
C PRO A 488 -24.47 -0.31 -15.86
N PRO A 489 -23.49 -0.94 -16.51
CA PRO A 489 -22.18 -1.14 -15.93
C PRO A 489 -21.58 0.16 -15.38
N GLY A 490 -20.96 0.11 -14.21
CA GLY A 490 -20.36 1.26 -13.53
C GLY A 490 -21.34 2.15 -12.76
N PHE A 491 -22.65 1.88 -12.81
CA PHE A 491 -23.61 2.64 -12.00
C PHE A 491 -23.38 2.47 -10.49
N SER A 492 -22.98 1.27 -10.06
CA SER A 492 -22.61 0.97 -8.68
C SER A 492 -21.42 1.79 -8.18
N LEU A 493 -20.58 2.30 -9.08
CA LEU A 493 -19.39 3.11 -8.79
C LEU A 493 -19.68 4.63 -8.75
N THR A 494 -20.96 5.02 -8.72
CA THR A 494 -21.35 6.43 -8.58
C THR A 494 -21.20 6.86 -7.13
N PHE A 495 -20.64 8.05 -6.90
CA PHE A 495 -20.54 8.61 -5.55
C PHE A 495 -21.93 8.89 -4.94
N PRO A 496 -22.11 8.70 -3.62
CA PRO A 496 -23.37 8.96 -2.95
C PRO A 496 -23.77 10.43 -3.09
N GLN A 497 -25.05 10.64 -3.44
CA GLN A 497 -25.59 11.99 -3.62
C GLN A 497 -27.10 12.02 -3.37
N VAL A 498 -27.55 12.89 -2.47
CA VAL A 498 -28.97 13.08 -2.16
C VAL A 498 -29.72 13.66 -3.37
N GLY A 499 -30.94 13.22 -3.57
CA GLY A 499 -31.86 13.74 -4.60
C GLY A 499 -31.80 13.01 -5.94
N ILE A 500 -30.78 12.20 -6.19
CA ILE A 500 -30.68 11.39 -7.41
C ILE A 500 -31.85 10.41 -7.45
N THR A 501 -32.46 10.29 -8.64
CA THR A 501 -33.57 9.37 -8.94
C THR A 501 -33.21 8.44 -10.07
N PHE A 502 -33.70 7.20 -10.01
CA PHE A 502 -33.42 6.17 -11.02
C PHE A 502 -34.44 5.03 -10.97
N ASP A 503 -34.45 4.20 -12.02
CA ASP A 503 -35.30 3.03 -12.14
C ASP A 503 -34.48 1.74 -12.12
N GLY A 504 -35.12 0.60 -11.87
CA GLY A 504 -34.51 -0.71 -11.90
C GLY A 504 -35.38 -1.79 -11.28
N GLY A 505 -34.92 -3.02 -11.35
CA GLY A 505 -35.51 -4.13 -10.60
C GLY A 505 -35.16 -4.03 -9.10
N ARG A 506 -35.89 -4.76 -8.26
CA ARG A 506 -35.62 -4.86 -6.84
C ARG A 506 -35.25 -6.29 -6.48
N ARG A 507 -34.11 -6.48 -5.80
CA ARG A 507 -33.73 -7.70 -5.13
C ARG A 507 -33.67 -7.42 -3.63
N ASP A 508 -34.59 -8.02 -2.88
CA ASP A 508 -34.53 -7.99 -1.42
C ASP A 508 -33.40 -8.89 -0.94
N ILE A 509 -32.76 -8.48 0.16
CA ILE A 509 -31.59 -9.15 0.76
C ILE A 509 -31.86 -9.31 2.27
N GLN A 510 -31.67 -10.53 2.75
CA GLN A 510 -31.67 -10.87 4.17
C GLN A 510 -30.23 -11.02 4.66
N VAL A 511 -29.99 -10.72 5.93
CA VAL A 511 -28.65 -10.87 6.52
C VAL A 511 -28.12 -12.31 6.40
N ASP A 512 -29.00 -13.31 6.47
CA ASP A 512 -28.62 -14.72 6.34
C ASP A 512 -28.04 -15.06 4.95
N GLU A 513 -28.44 -14.32 3.88
CA GLU A 513 -27.83 -14.47 2.56
C GLU A 513 -26.39 -13.96 2.52
N ILE A 514 -26.10 -12.88 3.27
CA ILE A 514 -24.76 -12.32 3.41
C ILE A 514 -23.90 -13.31 4.20
N VAL A 515 -24.39 -13.79 5.35
CA VAL A 515 -23.71 -14.79 6.18
C VAL A 515 -23.40 -16.08 5.40
N ALA A 516 -24.29 -16.49 4.51
CA ALA A 516 -24.08 -17.69 3.70
C ALA A 516 -23.11 -17.50 2.53
N ALA A 517 -22.85 -16.24 2.13
CA ALA A 517 -21.94 -15.91 1.03
C ALA A 517 -20.49 -15.70 1.50
N GLU A 518 -20.30 -15.28 2.74
CA GLU A 518 -19.02 -15.06 3.41
C GLU A 518 -18.67 -16.24 4.36
#